data_c3fe69c6be6f6b12eeae614576f93a74
#
_entry.id   c3fe69c6be6f6b12eeae614576f93a74
#
_cell.length_a   1.000
_cell.length_b   1.000
_cell.length_c   1.000
_cell.angle_alpha   90.00
_cell.angle_beta   90.00
_cell.angle_gamma   90.00
#
_symmetry.space_group_name_H-M   'P 1'
#
loop_
_entity.id
_entity.type
_entity.pdbx_description
1 polymer ?
#
loop_
_entity_poly.entity_id
_entity_poly.type
_entity_poly.pdbx_seq_one_letter_code
_entity_poly.pdbx_strand_id
1 'polypeptide(L)'
;MWDEATMTDTYARCTAQPFQSGFGHTLGNSLRRVLLSSLNGAAISSVRIDGAKHEFDSLDNVVEDVAEIVLNLKKVRLNLYSDEPKKLEIRKDKAGKVTAADIICDSNVEVLNPDQLICTLDKSQPFRAEIEVAYGKGYLPAEKHPESREIGVIPVDCLFSPVTRVNYQVGAARVGEETEMDSLELEIWTDGRISPRNALEEAARILRDHLQPFMGSKVAGTPREPFDPEEAKLFKLLSHDVETLDLSVRAMNCLNSANIKLIGELCTKTESRMLKYRNFGKKSLDEIKEKIEKYGLALGMNLSNRLMAALDAESARIRAEVEEEKEKETK
;
A
#
# COMPACT_ATOMS: atom_id res chain seq x y z
N MET A 1 18.86 10.33 6.28
CA MET A 1 19.98 9.42 5.94
C MET A 1 19.89 8.21 6.85
N TRP A 2 20.02 7.02 6.32
CA TRP A 2 20.01 5.78 7.12
C TRP A 2 21.40 5.50 7.66
N ASP A 3 21.49 5.03 8.90
CA ASP A 3 22.73 4.55 9.50
C ASP A 3 22.95 3.08 9.10
N GLU A 4 23.63 2.86 7.98
CA GLU A 4 23.88 1.54 7.42
C GLU A 4 24.73 0.65 8.34
N ALA A 5 25.53 1.25 9.24
CA ALA A 5 26.41 0.49 10.14
C ALA A 5 25.64 -0.22 11.26
N THR A 6 24.48 0.29 11.66
CA THR A 6 23.66 -0.27 12.73
C THR A 6 22.38 -0.94 12.23
N MET A 7 22.14 -0.89 10.93
CA MET A 7 20.92 -1.40 10.30
C MET A 7 20.90 -2.94 10.30
N THR A 8 19.78 -3.52 10.76
CA THR A 8 19.46 -4.94 10.66
C THR A 8 18.08 -5.13 10.03
N ASP A 9 17.67 -6.36 9.77
CA ASP A 9 16.34 -6.66 9.22
C ASP A 9 15.20 -6.19 10.13
N THR A 10 15.46 -6.06 11.44
CA THR A 10 14.47 -5.70 12.45
C THR A 10 14.73 -4.39 13.18
N TYR A 11 15.86 -3.73 12.91
CA TYR A 11 16.22 -2.46 13.53
C TYR A 11 16.86 -1.52 12.51
N ALA A 12 16.47 -0.26 12.55
CA ALA A 12 17.19 0.79 11.82
C ALA A 12 17.07 2.14 12.52
N ARG A 13 18.12 2.95 12.31
CA ARG A 13 18.19 4.34 12.70
C ARG A 13 18.19 5.23 11.46
N CYS A 14 17.32 6.23 11.46
CA CYS A 14 17.20 7.22 10.38
C CYS A 14 17.35 8.62 10.93
N THR A 15 18.26 9.40 10.34
CA THR A 15 18.43 10.83 10.64
C THR A 15 17.93 11.66 9.47
N ALA A 16 17.01 12.58 9.75
CA ALA A 16 16.47 13.53 8.77
C ALA A 16 16.74 14.96 9.24
N GLN A 17 17.39 15.72 8.37
CA GLN A 17 17.74 17.12 8.62
C GLN A 17 18.01 17.84 7.28
N PRO A 18 17.89 19.19 7.19
CA PRO A 18 17.45 20.10 8.25
C PRO A 18 15.94 20.30 8.24
N PHE A 19 15.34 20.59 9.40
CA PHE A 19 13.98 21.06 9.53
C PHE A 19 13.96 22.43 10.20
N GLN A 20 12.92 23.21 9.95
CA GLN A 20 12.70 24.45 10.72
C GLN A 20 12.44 24.10 12.20
N SER A 21 12.85 24.99 13.09
CA SER A 21 12.70 24.83 14.54
C SER A 21 11.27 24.44 14.93
N GLY A 22 11.12 23.38 15.75
CA GLY A 22 9.86 22.79 16.19
C GLY A 22 9.28 21.69 15.29
N PHE A 23 9.65 21.63 14.01
CA PHE A 23 9.14 20.59 13.10
C PHE A 23 9.71 19.21 13.40
N GLY A 24 10.89 19.10 13.96
CA GLY A 24 11.47 17.84 14.42
C GLY A 24 10.53 17.11 15.38
N HIS A 25 10.00 17.78 16.39
CA HIS A 25 9.04 17.22 17.34
C HIS A 25 7.69 16.90 16.70
N THR A 26 7.18 17.79 15.85
CA THR A 26 5.90 17.60 15.16
C THR A 26 5.91 16.34 14.29
N LEU A 27 6.93 16.21 13.46
CA LEU A 27 7.08 15.05 12.55
C LEU A 27 7.45 13.77 13.31
N GLY A 28 8.38 13.85 14.26
CA GLY A 28 8.81 12.72 15.07
C GLY A 28 7.67 12.07 15.82
N ASN A 29 6.85 12.88 16.52
CA ASN A 29 5.68 12.37 17.23
C ASN A 29 4.60 11.82 16.29
N SER A 30 4.34 12.50 15.18
CA SER A 30 3.35 12.06 14.20
C SER A 30 3.74 10.72 13.57
N LEU A 31 4.98 10.58 13.10
CA LEU A 31 5.51 9.34 12.54
C LEU A 31 5.52 8.21 13.56
N ARG A 32 5.96 8.48 14.81
CA ARG A 32 5.92 7.49 15.89
C ARG A 32 4.52 6.95 16.11
N ARG A 33 3.51 7.80 16.15
CA ARG A 33 2.12 7.38 16.35
C ARG A 33 1.62 6.53 15.18
N VAL A 34 1.87 6.95 13.95
CA VAL A 34 1.46 6.21 12.74
C VAL A 34 2.16 4.85 12.66
N LEU A 35 3.48 4.80 12.92
CA LEU A 35 4.26 3.56 12.95
C LEU A 35 3.70 2.53 13.93
N LEU A 36 3.28 2.97 15.13
CA LEU A 36 2.80 2.06 16.17
C LEU A 36 1.35 1.61 15.99
N SER A 37 0.50 2.41 15.31
CA SER A 37 -0.95 2.19 15.31
C SER A 37 -1.59 1.97 13.94
N SER A 38 -0.93 2.37 12.86
CA SER A 38 -1.63 2.51 11.57
C SER A 38 -1.09 1.61 10.47
N LEU A 39 0.01 0.91 10.71
CA LEU A 39 0.54 -0.07 9.78
C LEU A 39 -0.30 -1.35 9.80
N ASN A 40 -0.43 -1.94 8.63
CA ASN A 40 -1.11 -3.21 8.45
C ASN A 40 -0.17 -4.38 8.76
N GLY A 41 -0.75 -5.51 9.14
CA GLY A 41 -0.04 -6.77 9.28
C GLY A 41 -1.00 -7.95 9.31
N ALA A 42 -0.44 -9.15 9.22
CA ALA A 42 -1.18 -10.40 9.34
C ALA A 42 -1.08 -10.94 10.78
N ALA A 43 -2.15 -11.55 11.28
CA ALA A 43 -2.15 -12.24 12.57
C ALA A 43 -3.14 -13.41 12.54
N ILE A 44 -2.93 -14.40 13.41
CA ILE A 44 -3.88 -15.49 13.63
C ILE A 44 -5.08 -14.91 14.39
N SER A 45 -6.27 -14.99 13.80
CA SER A 45 -7.52 -14.43 14.35
C SER A 45 -8.30 -15.44 15.18
N SER A 46 -8.29 -16.68 14.78
CA SER A 46 -8.99 -17.74 15.48
C SER A 46 -8.27 -19.08 15.32
N VAL A 47 -8.55 -20.00 16.23
CA VAL A 47 -8.08 -21.39 16.17
C VAL A 47 -9.20 -22.33 16.55
N ARG A 48 -9.30 -23.44 15.82
CA ARG A 48 -10.10 -24.59 16.15
C ARG A 48 -9.19 -25.80 16.36
N ILE A 49 -9.18 -26.36 17.54
CA ILE A 49 -8.34 -27.52 17.89
C ILE A 49 -9.25 -28.74 18.08
N ASP A 50 -8.93 -29.85 17.41
CA ASP A 50 -9.67 -31.08 17.57
C ASP A 50 -9.59 -31.56 19.02
N GLY A 51 -10.77 -31.75 19.65
CA GLY A 51 -10.89 -32.16 21.03
C GLY A 51 -11.03 -31.03 22.05
N ALA A 52 -10.75 -29.76 21.69
CA ALA A 52 -10.97 -28.60 22.55
C ALA A 52 -12.31 -27.92 22.27
N LYS A 53 -13.04 -27.54 23.32
CA LYS A 53 -14.31 -26.82 23.22
C LYS A 53 -14.19 -25.34 23.58
N HIS A 54 -13.23 -25.00 24.43
CA HIS A 54 -12.97 -23.64 24.91
C HIS A 54 -11.50 -23.47 25.30
N GLU A 55 -11.09 -22.26 25.53
CA GLU A 55 -9.71 -21.87 25.81
C GLU A 55 -9.14 -22.44 27.13
N PHE A 56 -9.98 -22.82 28.07
CA PHE A 56 -9.58 -23.41 29.36
C PHE A 56 -9.63 -24.95 29.35
N ASP A 57 -9.72 -25.57 28.19
CA ASP A 57 -9.70 -27.01 28.06
C ASP A 57 -8.27 -27.55 28.13
N SER A 58 -8.15 -28.84 28.44
CA SER A 58 -6.89 -29.56 28.34
C SER A 58 -7.04 -30.73 27.35
N LEU A 59 -5.99 -30.98 26.59
CA LEU A 59 -5.98 -32.02 25.57
C LEU A 59 -5.24 -33.25 26.10
N ASP A 60 -5.81 -34.43 25.92
CA ASP A 60 -5.12 -35.67 26.20
C ASP A 60 -3.89 -35.76 25.30
N ASN A 61 -2.70 -36.09 25.91
CA ASN A 61 -1.41 -36.24 25.23
C ASN A 61 -0.74 -34.96 24.70
N VAL A 62 -1.24 -33.77 25.07
CA VAL A 62 -0.55 -32.49 24.89
C VAL A 62 -0.09 -31.99 26.25
N VAL A 63 1.14 -31.55 26.36
CA VAL A 63 1.71 -31.07 27.61
C VAL A 63 1.17 -29.71 28.02
N GLU A 64 0.99 -28.84 27.05
CA GLU A 64 0.49 -27.48 27.23
C GLU A 64 -1.05 -27.45 27.23
N ASP A 65 -1.62 -26.57 28.06
CA ASP A 65 -3.05 -26.24 28.04
C ASP A 65 -3.43 -25.50 26.74
N VAL A 66 -4.71 -25.55 26.39
CA VAL A 66 -5.22 -24.81 25.21
C VAL A 66 -4.90 -23.33 25.32
N ALA A 67 -4.99 -22.72 26.51
CA ALA A 67 -4.60 -21.33 26.74
C ALA A 67 -3.13 -21.06 26.40
N GLU A 68 -2.21 -21.96 26.78
CA GLU A 68 -0.79 -21.85 26.43
C GLU A 68 -0.56 -22.01 24.92
N ILE A 69 -1.29 -22.94 24.28
CA ILE A 69 -1.26 -23.11 22.82
C ILE A 69 -1.67 -21.82 22.13
N VAL A 70 -2.76 -21.18 22.56
CA VAL A 70 -3.24 -19.91 22.04
C VAL A 70 -2.19 -18.80 22.22
N LEU A 71 -1.55 -18.72 23.40
CA LEU A 71 -0.49 -17.76 23.66
C LEU A 71 0.77 -18.01 22.80
N ASN A 72 1.06 -19.25 22.46
CA ASN A 72 2.15 -19.60 21.56
C ASN A 72 1.81 -19.31 20.11
N LEU A 73 0.58 -19.58 19.67
CA LEU A 73 0.08 -19.20 18.32
C LEU A 73 0.13 -17.69 18.11
N LYS A 74 -0.17 -16.89 19.13
CA LYS A 74 -0.07 -15.44 19.11
C LYS A 74 1.36 -14.92 18.82
N LYS A 75 2.40 -15.74 19.08
CA LYS A 75 3.81 -15.40 18.80
C LYS A 75 4.24 -15.79 17.40
N VAL A 76 3.42 -16.52 16.65
CA VAL A 76 3.71 -16.90 15.26
C VAL A 76 3.62 -15.67 14.38
N ARG A 77 4.66 -15.43 13.57
CA ARG A 77 4.76 -14.29 12.67
C ARG A 77 4.51 -14.77 11.25
N LEU A 78 3.53 -14.15 10.62
CA LEU A 78 3.04 -14.55 9.31
C LEU A 78 2.98 -13.32 8.39
N ASN A 79 3.32 -13.54 7.12
CA ASN A 79 2.96 -12.62 6.04
C ASN A 79 1.76 -13.20 5.29
N LEU A 80 0.77 -12.36 5.01
CA LEU A 80 -0.40 -12.69 4.20
C LEU A 80 -0.39 -11.79 2.97
N TYR A 81 -0.36 -12.38 1.79
CA TYR A 81 -0.35 -11.69 0.49
C TYR A 81 -1.74 -11.57 -0.14
N SER A 82 -2.79 -11.78 0.65
CA SER A 82 -4.21 -11.67 0.24
C SER A 82 -4.96 -10.77 1.19
N ASP A 83 -5.92 -10.01 0.68
CA ASP A 83 -6.82 -9.18 1.50
C ASP A 83 -7.91 -10.02 2.21
N GLU A 84 -8.14 -11.25 1.74
CA GLU A 84 -9.13 -12.15 2.33
C GLU A 84 -8.52 -13.03 3.42
N PRO A 85 -9.25 -13.29 4.53
CA PRO A 85 -8.82 -14.23 5.56
C PRO A 85 -8.54 -15.61 4.97
N LYS A 86 -7.52 -16.31 5.49
CA LYS A 86 -7.13 -17.64 5.03
C LYS A 86 -7.16 -18.63 6.18
N LYS A 87 -7.71 -19.81 5.89
CA LYS A 87 -7.71 -20.94 6.82
C LYS A 87 -6.53 -21.85 6.50
N LEU A 88 -5.74 -22.18 7.51
CA LEU A 88 -4.57 -23.04 7.42
C LEU A 88 -4.72 -24.19 8.41
N GLU A 89 -4.14 -25.32 8.08
CA GLU A 89 -4.12 -26.51 8.93
C GLU A 89 -2.76 -26.70 9.62
N ILE A 90 -2.80 -27.13 10.87
CA ILE A 90 -1.64 -27.68 11.58
C ILE A 90 -1.88 -29.17 11.73
N ARG A 91 -0.94 -29.99 11.27
CA ARG A 91 -1.05 -31.44 11.33
C ARG A 91 0.24 -32.07 11.77
N LYS A 92 0.18 -32.87 12.86
CA LYS A 92 1.29 -33.67 13.31
C LYS A 92 0.81 -35.00 13.90
N ASP A 93 1.40 -36.11 13.42
CA ASP A 93 1.01 -37.46 13.82
C ASP A 93 2.02 -38.13 14.74
N LYS A 94 3.18 -37.50 14.99
CA LYS A 94 4.30 -38.07 15.79
C LYS A 94 4.47 -37.29 17.07
N ALA A 95 4.84 -38.01 18.15
CA ALA A 95 5.25 -37.39 19.40
C ALA A 95 6.43 -36.43 19.20
N GLY A 96 6.46 -35.36 19.98
CA GLY A 96 7.48 -34.32 19.94
C GLY A 96 6.89 -32.91 19.82
N LYS A 97 7.78 -31.95 19.56
CA LYS A 97 7.37 -30.52 19.46
C LYS A 97 6.62 -30.25 18.18
N VAL A 98 5.48 -29.60 18.29
CA VAL A 98 4.75 -28.99 17.18
C VAL A 98 5.24 -27.55 17.07
N THR A 99 5.73 -27.17 15.92
CA THR A 99 6.29 -25.83 15.68
C THR A 99 5.53 -25.13 14.55
N ALA A 100 5.79 -23.84 14.35
CA ALA A 100 5.19 -23.09 13.27
C ALA A 100 5.56 -23.64 11.87
N ALA A 101 6.63 -24.43 11.74
CA ALA A 101 6.97 -25.16 10.51
C ALA A 101 5.96 -26.27 10.16
N ASP A 102 5.20 -26.77 11.14
CA ASP A 102 4.17 -27.79 10.92
C ASP A 102 2.82 -27.19 10.40
N ILE A 103 2.76 -25.87 10.23
CA ILE A 103 1.62 -25.18 9.60
C ILE A 103 1.66 -25.44 8.09
N ILE A 104 0.58 -25.96 7.54
CA ILE A 104 0.44 -26.17 6.10
C ILE A 104 0.02 -24.86 5.47
N CYS A 105 0.99 -24.15 4.90
CA CYS A 105 0.77 -22.85 4.27
C CYS A 105 0.32 -22.98 2.82
N ASP A 106 -0.58 -22.10 2.41
CA ASP A 106 -0.91 -21.84 1.00
C ASP A 106 0.14 -20.89 0.39
N SER A 107 0.16 -20.74 -0.94
CA SER A 107 1.05 -19.82 -1.66
C SER A 107 0.95 -18.35 -1.22
N ASN A 108 -0.15 -17.99 -0.58
CA ASN A 108 -0.45 -16.64 -0.12
C ASN A 108 -0.04 -16.37 1.35
N VAL A 109 0.51 -17.35 2.06
CA VAL A 109 0.91 -17.21 3.46
C VAL A 109 2.32 -17.73 3.66
N GLU A 110 3.14 -16.93 4.33
CA GLU A 110 4.52 -17.25 4.65
C GLU A 110 4.76 -17.18 6.16
N VAL A 111 5.37 -18.21 6.75
CA VAL A 111 5.75 -18.22 8.17
C VAL A 111 7.18 -17.72 8.30
N LEU A 112 7.38 -16.65 9.08
CA LEU A 112 8.69 -16.02 9.26
C LEU A 112 9.52 -16.61 10.39
N ASN A 113 8.87 -17.23 11.40
CA ASN A 113 9.52 -17.86 12.54
C ASN A 113 9.15 -19.34 12.68
N PRO A 114 9.63 -20.22 11.78
CA PRO A 114 9.25 -21.63 11.75
C PRO A 114 9.60 -22.40 13.03
N ASP A 115 10.59 -21.93 13.78
CA ASP A 115 11.05 -22.56 15.03
C ASP A 115 10.15 -22.25 16.25
N GLN A 116 9.14 -21.37 16.10
CA GLN A 116 8.23 -21.02 17.19
C GLN A 116 7.46 -22.26 17.66
N LEU A 117 7.63 -22.60 18.93
CA LEU A 117 6.88 -23.70 19.57
C LEU A 117 5.40 -23.35 19.68
N ILE A 118 4.55 -24.29 19.29
CA ILE A 118 3.10 -24.22 19.44
C ILE A 118 2.68 -25.10 20.62
N CYS A 119 2.99 -26.39 20.58
CA CYS A 119 2.74 -27.33 21.66
C CYS A 119 3.69 -28.53 21.61
N THR A 120 3.63 -29.40 22.62
CA THR A 120 4.44 -30.62 22.73
C THR A 120 3.52 -31.84 22.87
N LEU A 121 3.69 -32.83 21.99
CA LEU A 121 2.93 -34.10 22.05
C LEU A 121 3.69 -35.13 22.84
N ASP A 122 3.09 -35.65 23.90
CA ASP A 122 3.68 -36.69 24.75
C ASP A 122 3.66 -38.09 24.09
N LYS A 123 2.59 -38.36 23.34
CA LYS A 123 2.40 -39.64 22.64
C LYS A 123 2.14 -39.44 21.15
N SER A 124 2.39 -40.48 20.37
CA SER A 124 2.08 -40.52 18.93
C SER A 124 0.56 -40.60 18.70
N GLN A 125 -0.12 -39.47 18.86
CA GLN A 125 -1.52 -39.26 18.46
C GLN A 125 -1.62 -38.10 17.51
N PRO A 126 -2.55 -38.12 16.55
CA PRO A 126 -2.70 -37.06 15.59
C PRO A 126 -3.17 -35.77 16.29
N PHE A 127 -2.39 -34.71 16.18
CA PHE A 127 -2.78 -33.35 16.52
C PHE A 127 -3.23 -32.64 15.28
N ARG A 128 -4.44 -32.06 15.32
CA ARG A 128 -5.00 -31.28 14.24
C ARG A 128 -5.57 -29.98 14.80
N ALA A 129 -5.21 -28.89 14.16
CA ALA A 129 -5.82 -27.59 14.44
C ALA A 129 -6.00 -26.84 13.12
N GLU A 130 -7.11 -26.15 13.01
CA GLU A 130 -7.40 -25.19 11.94
C GLU A 130 -7.18 -23.78 12.50
N ILE A 131 -6.34 -22.99 11.87
CA ILE A 131 -6.10 -21.59 12.23
C ILE A 131 -6.58 -20.68 11.12
N GLU A 132 -7.14 -19.54 11.49
CA GLU A 132 -7.51 -18.51 10.56
C GLU A 132 -6.55 -17.33 10.68
N VAL A 133 -6.03 -16.89 9.54
CA VAL A 133 -5.12 -15.74 9.44
C VAL A 133 -5.85 -14.60 8.77
N ALA A 134 -5.88 -13.47 9.45
CA ALA A 134 -6.52 -12.24 8.97
C ALA A 134 -5.49 -11.11 8.79
N TYR A 135 -5.82 -10.17 7.93
CA TYR A 135 -5.07 -8.94 7.71
C TYR A 135 -5.77 -7.76 8.37
N GLY A 136 -5.05 -6.93 9.11
CA GLY A 136 -5.68 -5.86 9.86
C GLY A 136 -4.70 -4.80 10.35
N LYS A 137 -5.19 -3.89 11.21
CA LYS A 137 -4.44 -2.78 11.80
C LYS A 137 -4.47 -2.81 13.32
N GLY A 138 -3.34 -2.47 13.93
CA GLY A 138 -3.24 -2.25 15.36
C GLY A 138 -3.48 -3.51 16.18
N TYR A 139 -4.40 -3.45 17.15
CA TYR A 139 -4.74 -4.55 18.06
C TYR A 139 -6.24 -4.80 18.06
N LEU A 140 -6.64 -6.05 17.86
CA LEU A 140 -8.03 -6.49 17.95
C LEU A 140 -8.15 -7.55 19.05
N PRO A 141 -8.85 -7.24 20.16
CA PRO A 141 -9.09 -8.23 21.21
C PRO A 141 -10.05 -9.32 20.77
N ALA A 142 -9.86 -10.53 21.28
CA ALA A 142 -10.65 -11.72 20.98
C ALA A 142 -12.16 -11.51 21.15
N GLU A 143 -12.59 -10.74 22.15
CA GLU A 143 -13.99 -10.43 22.45
C GLU A 143 -14.70 -9.67 21.30
N LYS A 144 -13.96 -8.95 20.48
CA LYS A 144 -14.49 -8.14 19.37
C LYS A 144 -14.52 -8.89 18.04
N HIS A 145 -14.05 -10.14 18.01
CA HIS A 145 -14.10 -10.95 16.81
C HIS A 145 -15.54 -11.36 16.48
N PRO A 146 -15.98 -11.21 15.22
CA PRO A 146 -17.33 -11.63 14.80
C PRO A 146 -17.54 -13.15 14.95
N GLU A 147 -16.48 -13.94 14.84
CA GLU A 147 -16.50 -15.41 14.92
C GLU A 147 -16.49 -15.97 16.34
N SER A 148 -16.36 -15.14 17.36
CA SER A 148 -16.38 -15.55 18.78
C SER A 148 -17.66 -16.28 19.21
N ARG A 149 -18.65 -16.46 18.30
CA ARG A 149 -19.94 -17.09 18.56
C ARG A 149 -20.05 -18.53 18.04
N GLU A 150 -19.07 -19.00 17.27
CA GLU A 150 -19.09 -20.39 16.79
C GLU A 150 -18.56 -21.35 17.85
N ILE A 151 -19.31 -22.44 18.11
CA ILE A 151 -18.89 -23.45 19.10
C ILE A 151 -17.65 -24.18 18.59
N GLY A 152 -16.60 -24.24 19.43
CA GLY A 152 -15.33 -24.91 19.12
C GLY A 152 -14.33 -24.03 18.37
N VAL A 153 -14.67 -22.78 18.04
CA VAL A 153 -13.71 -21.77 17.55
C VAL A 153 -13.27 -20.94 18.74
N ILE A 154 -11.98 -20.86 18.95
CA ILE A 154 -11.35 -20.08 20.01
C ILE A 154 -10.78 -18.82 19.37
N PRO A 155 -11.32 -17.63 19.67
CA PRO A 155 -10.80 -16.38 19.14
C PRO A 155 -9.45 -16.06 19.78
N VAL A 156 -8.53 -15.49 18.98
CA VAL A 156 -7.20 -15.10 19.42
C VAL A 156 -7.05 -13.60 19.32
N ASP A 157 -6.46 -12.96 20.31
CA ASP A 157 -6.12 -11.55 20.21
C ASP A 157 -5.12 -11.30 19.08
N CYS A 158 -5.47 -10.43 18.15
CA CYS A 158 -4.63 -10.12 17.00
C CYS A 158 -3.76 -8.91 17.24
N LEU A 159 -2.45 -9.09 17.18
CA LEU A 159 -1.48 -8.02 17.11
C LEU A 159 -1.03 -7.84 15.67
N PHE A 160 -1.73 -6.97 14.95
CA PHE A 160 -1.44 -6.72 13.53
C PHE A 160 -0.23 -5.82 13.34
N SER A 161 0.04 -4.88 14.25
CA SER A 161 1.16 -3.94 14.12
C SER A 161 2.50 -4.67 14.03
N PRO A 162 3.27 -4.50 12.93
CA PRO A 162 4.59 -5.12 12.78
C PRO A 162 5.70 -4.35 13.50
N VAL A 163 5.43 -3.14 13.97
CA VAL A 163 6.39 -2.29 14.68
C VAL A 163 6.24 -2.49 16.17
N THR A 164 7.32 -2.92 16.82
CA THR A 164 7.33 -3.22 18.26
C THR A 164 7.70 -2.03 19.11
N ARG A 165 8.60 -1.17 18.60
CA ARG A 165 9.10 -0.01 19.33
C ARG A 165 9.52 1.09 18.37
N VAL A 166 9.25 2.34 18.74
CA VAL A 166 9.75 3.53 18.05
C VAL A 166 10.26 4.52 19.10
N ASN A 167 11.46 5.03 18.89
CA ASN A 167 12.02 6.12 19.64
C ASN A 167 12.38 7.27 18.69
N TYR A 168 12.29 8.52 19.14
CA TYR A 168 12.80 9.65 18.38
C TYR A 168 13.48 10.66 19.29
N GLN A 169 14.48 11.32 18.73
CA GLN A 169 15.21 12.41 19.39
C GLN A 169 15.32 13.58 18.41
N VAL A 170 15.26 14.79 18.96
CA VAL A 170 15.43 16.01 18.19
C VAL A 170 16.68 16.71 18.70
N GLY A 171 17.63 16.93 17.80
CA GLY A 171 18.86 17.65 18.03
C GLY A 171 18.89 18.94 17.22
N ALA A 172 19.90 19.76 17.48
CA ALA A 172 20.18 20.94 16.66
C ALA A 172 20.93 20.56 15.38
N ALA A 173 20.52 21.13 14.26
CA ALA A 173 21.23 21.05 12.99
C ALA A 173 21.75 22.41 12.60
N ARG A 174 22.93 22.45 11.94
CA ARG A 174 23.52 23.70 11.42
C ARG A 174 23.56 23.66 9.90
N VAL A 175 22.99 24.67 9.29
CA VAL A 175 23.03 24.85 7.83
C VAL A 175 23.62 26.21 7.50
N GLY A 176 24.90 26.22 7.13
CA GLY A 176 25.64 27.46 6.86
C GLY A 176 25.72 28.33 8.12
N GLU A 177 25.15 29.53 8.05
CA GLU A 177 25.12 30.50 9.18
C GLU A 177 23.88 30.31 10.08
N GLU A 178 22.87 29.61 9.62
CA GLU A 178 21.65 29.30 10.43
C GLU A 178 21.92 28.16 11.41
N THR A 179 21.76 28.44 12.68
CA THR A 179 22.02 27.51 13.80
C THR A 179 20.75 26.99 14.47
N GLU A 180 19.58 27.50 14.10
CA GLU A 180 18.29 27.20 14.74
C GLU A 180 17.46 26.20 13.92
N MET A 181 18.09 25.17 13.36
CA MET A 181 17.43 24.10 12.63
C MET A 181 17.36 22.83 13.47
N ASP A 182 16.31 22.03 13.24
CA ASP A 182 16.12 20.74 13.90
C ASP A 182 16.71 19.59 13.08
N SER A 183 17.32 18.63 13.78
CA SER A 183 17.68 17.30 13.29
C SER A 183 16.81 16.26 13.98
N LEU A 184 16.07 15.49 13.21
CA LEU A 184 15.23 14.40 13.73
C LEU A 184 15.95 13.07 13.55
N GLU A 185 16.19 12.36 14.65
CA GLU A 185 16.67 10.99 14.67
C GLU A 185 15.52 10.06 15.06
N LEU A 186 15.26 9.03 14.28
CA LEU A 186 14.24 8.00 14.48
C LEU A 186 14.89 6.63 14.58
N GLU A 187 14.57 5.90 15.64
CA GLU A 187 14.94 4.50 15.82
C GLU A 187 13.68 3.64 15.75
N ILE A 188 13.70 2.61 14.91
CA ILE A 188 12.53 1.77 14.63
C ILE A 188 12.91 0.32 14.81
N TRP A 189 12.13 -0.39 15.62
CA TRP A 189 12.22 -1.84 15.81
C TRP A 189 10.98 -2.52 15.26
N THR A 190 11.17 -3.51 14.42
CA THR A 190 10.11 -4.34 13.84
C THR A 190 10.24 -5.78 14.31
N ASP A 191 9.23 -6.56 14.09
CA ASP A 191 9.21 -7.99 14.40
C ASP A 191 9.69 -8.88 13.23
N GLY A 192 10.07 -8.29 12.10
CA GLY A 192 10.57 -8.97 10.90
C GLY A 192 9.53 -9.14 9.79
N ARG A 193 8.23 -8.88 10.04
CA ARG A 193 7.19 -8.89 8.99
C ARG A 193 7.40 -7.77 7.96
N ILE A 194 7.98 -6.66 8.37
CA ILE A 194 8.33 -5.52 7.51
C ILE A 194 9.70 -4.99 7.91
N SER A 195 10.51 -4.58 6.95
CA SER A 195 11.77 -3.90 7.26
C SER A 195 11.50 -2.50 7.85
N PRO A 196 12.35 -2.01 8.77
CA PRO A 196 12.18 -0.68 9.36
C PRO A 196 12.11 0.46 8.33
N ARG A 197 12.83 0.32 7.22
CA ARG A 197 12.81 1.27 6.10
C ARG A 197 11.44 1.33 5.44
N ASN A 198 10.91 0.18 5.06
CA ASN A 198 9.59 0.09 4.44
C ASN A 198 8.48 0.55 5.40
N ALA A 199 8.64 0.25 6.70
CA ALA A 199 7.71 0.71 7.73
C ALA A 199 7.66 2.24 7.81
N LEU A 200 8.81 2.92 7.76
CA LEU A 200 8.86 4.37 7.78
C LEU A 200 8.28 4.99 6.49
N GLU A 201 8.60 4.43 5.33
CA GLU A 201 8.07 4.88 4.04
C GLU A 201 6.54 4.76 4.01
N GLU A 202 6.00 3.64 4.48
CA GLU A 202 4.55 3.42 4.58
C GLU A 202 3.89 4.37 5.58
N ALA A 203 4.49 4.58 6.75
CA ALA A 203 3.98 5.52 7.76
C ALA A 203 3.96 6.96 7.23
N ALA A 204 4.99 7.37 6.49
CA ALA A 204 5.06 8.69 5.87
C ALA A 204 3.98 8.85 4.78
N ARG A 205 3.72 7.79 3.99
CA ARG A 205 2.64 7.75 2.99
C ARG A 205 1.28 7.92 3.65
N ILE A 206 0.99 7.14 4.69
CA ILE A 206 -0.25 7.23 5.46
C ILE A 206 -0.45 8.65 6.00
N LEU A 207 0.59 9.24 6.61
CA LEU A 207 0.50 10.59 7.16
C LEU A 207 0.21 11.63 6.08
N ARG A 208 0.90 11.57 4.95
CA ARG A 208 0.66 12.44 3.79
C ARG A 208 -0.78 12.34 3.31
N ASP A 209 -1.30 11.12 3.15
CA ASP A 209 -2.64 10.89 2.61
C ASP A 209 -3.73 11.42 3.58
N HIS A 210 -3.49 11.35 4.90
CA HIS A 210 -4.38 11.95 5.90
C HIS A 210 -4.30 13.48 5.97
N LEU A 211 -3.24 14.09 5.45
CA LEU A 211 -3.12 15.55 5.35
C LEU A 211 -3.76 16.12 4.07
N GLN A 212 -4.01 15.28 3.06
CA GLN A 212 -4.61 15.72 1.78
C GLN A 212 -5.92 16.50 1.93
N PRO A 213 -6.90 16.10 2.78
CA PRO A 213 -8.14 16.85 2.94
C PRO A 213 -7.95 18.30 3.40
N PHE A 214 -6.83 18.58 4.10
CA PHE A 214 -6.52 19.93 4.59
C PHE A 214 -5.77 20.79 3.55
N MET A 215 -5.24 20.19 2.49
CA MET A 215 -4.52 20.91 1.43
C MET A 215 -5.44 21.45 0.33
N GLY A 216 -6.75 21.22 0.41
CA GLY A 216 -7.72 21.61 -0.61
C GLY A 216 -7.69 20.68 -1.83
N SER A 217 -8.76 20.73 -2.64
CA SER A 217 -9.05 19.77 -3.73
C SER A 217 -8.07 19.78 -4.91
N LYS A 218 -6.97 20.52 -4.88
CA LYS A 218 -6.04 20.66 -6.00
C LYS A 218 -4.96 19.58 -6.09
N VAL A 219 -4.87 18.67 -5.12
CA VAL A 219 -3.89 17.56 -5.17
C VAL A 219 -4.62 16.22 -5.07
N ALA A 220 -5.48 15.96 -6.04
CA ALA A 220 -5.90 14.58 -6.32
C ALA A 220 -4.76 13.86 -7.06
N GLY A 221 -3.67 13.63 -6.37
CA GLY A 221 -2.63 12.70 -6.78
C GLY A 221 -3.01 11.34 -6.24
N THR A 222 -3.76 10.54 -6.98
CA THR A 222 -3.80 9.08 -6.80
C THR A 222 -2.38 8.57 -6.57
N PRO A 223 -2.15 7.61 -5.63
CA PRO A 223 -0.88 6.89 -5.56
C PRO A 223 -0.66 6.24 -6.93
N ARG A 224 0.19 6.84 -7.72
CA ARG A 224 0.62 6.24 -8.97
C ARG A 224 1.62 5.17 -8.55
N GLU A 225 1.18 3.92 -8.52
CA GLU A 225 2.15 2.84 -8.69
C GLU A 225 3.02 3.21 -9.90
N PRO A 226 4.33 3.04 -9.84
CA PRO A 226 5.18 3.41 -10.96
C PRO A 226 4.72 2.65 -12.21
N PHE A 227 4.47 3.39 -13.30
CA PHE A 227 4.21 2.78 -14.59
C PHE A 227 5.42 1.93 -14.97
N ASP A 228 5.19 0.80 -15.63
CA ASP A 228 6.27 0.12 -16.33
C ASP A 228 7.03 1.10 -17.22
N PRO A 229 8.34 0.94 -17.41
CA PRO A 229 9.15 1.89 -18.18
C PRO A 229 8.59 2.20 -19.57
N GLU A 230 7.89 1.24 -20.19
CA GLU A 230 7.22 1.41 -21.49
C GLU A 230 5.91 2.19 -21.34
N GLU A 231 5.09 1.88 -20.35
CA GLU A 231 3.86 2.62 -20.05
C GLU A 231 4.16 4.07 -19.63
N ALA A 232 5.26 4.30 -18.88
CA ALA A 232 5.69 5.64 -18.50
C ALA A 232 6.09 6.51 -19.70
N LYS A 233 6.79 5.93 -20.69
CA LYS A 233 7.11 6.60 -21.96
C LYS A 233 5.84 6.90 -22.75
N LEU A 234 4.95 5.94 -22.85
CA LEU A 234 3.67 6.10 -23.54
C LEU A 234 2.80 7.16 -22.86
N PHE A 235 2.69 7.15 -21.54
CA PHE A 235 1.97 8.17 -20.77
C PHE A 235 2.51 9.57 -21.03
N LYS A 236 3.84 9.72 -21.03
CA LYS A 236 4.49 11.01 -21.31
C LYS A 236 4.15 11.54 -22.70
N LEU A 237 4.12 10.68 -23.72
CA LEU A 237 3.71 11.06 -25.07
C LEU A 237 2.22 11.44 -25.15
N LEU A 238 1.36 10.66 -24.49
CA LEU A 238 -0.09 10.87 -24.50
C LEU A 238 -0.52 12.11 -23.68
N SER A 239 0.28 12.54 -22.70
CA SER A 239 0.01 13.75 -21.90
C SER A 239 0.45 15.05 -22.55
N HIS A 240 1.09 15.01 -23.72
CA HIS A 240 1.40 16.22 -24.47
C HIS A 240 0.14 16.89 -25.03
N ASP A 241 0.20 18.22 -25.14
CA ASP A 241 -0.85 19.03 -25.75
C ASP A 241 -0.96 18.74 -27.26
N VAL A 242 -2.17 18.77 -27.79
CA VAL A 242 -2.45 18.60 -29.21
C VAL A 242 -1.80 19.72 -30.05
N GLU A 243 -1.50 20.89 -29.47
CA GLU A 243 -0.79 21.98 -30.13
C GLU A 243 0.63 21.57 -30.59
N THR A 244 1.25 20.61 -29.92
CA THR A 244 2.58 20.09 -30.27
C THR A 244 2.59 19.28 -31.58
N LEU A 245 1.42 18.91 -32.11
CA LEU A 245 1.31 18.14 -33.36
C LEU A 245 1.44 18.99 -34.64
N ASP A 246 1.60 20.33 -34.52
CA ASP A 246 1.71 21.25 -35.67
C ASP A 246 0.59 21.03 -36.72
N LEU A 247 -0.64 21.03 -36.27
CA LEU A 247 -1.82 20.84 -37.10
C LEU A 247 -2.24 22.15 -37.80
N SER A 248 -2.95 22.03 -38.91
CA SER A 248 -3.54 23.20 -39.57
C SER A 248 -4.52 23.92 -38.62
N VAL A 249 -4.65 25.24 -38.78
CA VAL A 249 -5.58 26.08 -38.00
C VAL A 249 -6.99 25.51 -37.99
N ARG A 250 -7.40 24.92 -39.10
CA ARG A 250 -8.72 24.30 -39.27
C ARG A 250 -8.89 23.04 -38.45
N ALA A 251 -7.88 22.16 -38.43
CA ALA A 251 -7.87 20.94 -37.60
C ALA A 251 -7.84 21.31 -36.09
N MET A 252 -7.01 22.26 -35.72
CA MET A 252 -6.90 22.77 -34.35
C MET A 252 -8.23 23.36 -33.85
N ASN A 253 -8.87 24.22 -34.61
CA ASN A 253 -10.16 24.79 -34.25
C ASN A 253 -11.27 23.73 -34.08
N CYS A 254 -11.21 22.65 -34.85
CA CYS A 254 -12.16 21.54 -34.71
C CYS A 254 -11.91 20.75 -33.41
N LEU A 255 -10.65 20.50 -33.04
CA LEU A 255 -10.29 19.81 -31.79
C LEU A 255 -10.62 20.64 -30.56
N ASN A 256 -10.36 21.95 -30.62
CA ASN A 256 -10.76 22.91 -29.58
C ASN A 256 -12.28 22.95 -29.39
N SER A 257 -13.05 22.96 -30.51
CA SER A 257 -14.52 22.90 -30.46
C SER A 257 -15.04 21.57 -29.90
N ALA A 258 -14.28 20.48 -30.05
CA ALA A 258 -14.56 19.18 -29.46
C ALA A 258 -14.05 19.04 -28.03
N ASN A 259 -13.40 20.08 -27.48
CA ASN A 259 -12.78 20.11 -26.13
C ASN A 259 -11.73 19.03 -25.92
N ILE A 260 -10.97 18.70 -26.98
CA ILE A 260 -9.85 17.73 -26.97
C ILE A 260 -8.54 18.52 -26.88
N LYS A 261 -7.82 18.39 -25.76
CA LYS A 261 -6.58 19.13 -25.50
C LYS A 261 -5.34 18.23 -25.49
N LEU A 262 -5.48 16.95 -25.08
CA LEU A 262 -4.37 16.03 -24.98
C LEU A 262 -4.33 15.06 -26.16
N ILE A 263 -3.13 14.67 -26.58
CA ILE A 263 -2.90 13.63 -27.59
C ILE A 263 -3.57 12.32 -27.16
N GLY A 264 -3.55 11.99 -25.86
CA GLY A 264 -4.19 10.81 -25.32
C GLY A 264 -5.71 10.79 -25.50
N GLU A 265 -6.38 11.92 -25.28
CA GLU A 265 -7.82 12.03 -25.56
C GLU A 265 -8.14 11.78 -27.04
N LEU A 266 -7.28 12.27 -27.92
CA LEU A 266 -7.40 12.09 -29.36
C LEU A 266 -7.22 10.62 -29.77
N CYS A 267 -6.20 9.93 -29.24
CA CYS A 267 -5.92 8.53 -29.52
C CYS A 267 -7.02 7.57 -29.03
N THR A 268 -7.79 7.94 -28.00
CA THR A 268 -8.92 7.12 -27.53
C THR A 268 -10.16 7.22 -28.43
N LYS A 269 -10.25 8.23 -29.30
CA LYS A 269 -11.41 8.40 -30.20
C LYS A 269 -11.25 7.55 -31.46
N THR A 270 -12.34 6.91 -31.87
CA THR A 270 -12.40 6.22 -33.14
C THR A 270 -12.63 7.20 -34.29
N GLU A 271 -12.17 6.83 -35.50
CA GLU A 271 -12.36 7.64 -36.72
C GLU A 271 -13.84 8.03 -36.95
N SER A 272 -14.73 7.03 -36.75
CA SER A 272 -16.19 7.25 -36.88
C SER A 272 -16.74 8.28 -35.90
N ARG A 273 -16.10 8.43 -34.73
CA ARG A 273 -16.48 9.39 -33.71
C ARG A 273 -15.93 10.77 -34.04
N MET A 274 -14.71 10.83 -34.60
CA MET A 274 -14.07 12.06 -35.03
C MET A 274 -14.87 12.73 -36.17
N LEU A 275 -15.37 11.96 -37.15
CA LEU A 275 -16.18 12.46 -38.25
C LEU A 275 -17.55 12.98 -37.84
N LYS A 276 -18.01 12.72 -36.62
CA LYS A 276 -19.27 13.25 -36.08
C LYS A 276 -19.14 14.66 -35.52
N TYR A 277 -17.93 15.17 -35.30
CA TYR A 277 -17.75 16.54 -34.80
C TYR A 277 -18.08 17.58 -35.89
N ARG A 278 -18.66 18.68 -35.45
CA ARG A 278 -19.06 19.76 -36.35
C ARG A 278 -17.84 20.35 -37.06
N ASN A 279 -17.93 20.53 -38.38
CA ASN A 279 -16.87 21.05 -39.25
C ASN A 279 -15.61 20.17 -39.39
N PHE A 280 -15.66 18.90 -38.96
CA PHE A 280 -14.54 17.97 -39.06
C PHE A 280 -14.64 17.19 -40.38
N GLY A 281 -13.65 17.36 -41.28
CA GLY A 281 -13.64 16.74 -42.62
C GLY A 281 -12.60 15.63 -42.76
N LYS A 282 -12.74 14.80 -43.80
CA LYS A 282 -11.78 13.70 -44.08
C LYS A 282 -10.34 14.21 -44.20
N LYS A 283 -10.09 15.37 -44.80
CA LYS A 283 -8.73 15.94 -44.92
C LYS A 283 -8.08 16.26 -43.58
N SER A 284 -8.87 16.78 -42.63
CA SER A 284 -8.36 17.03 -41.28
C SER A 284 -8.13 15.74 -40.49
N LEU A 285 -8.89 14.67 -40.77
CA LEU A 285 -8.66 13.35 -40.20
C LEU A 285 -7.36 12.73 -40.70
N ASP A 286 -7.14 12.83 -42.04
CA ASP A 286 -5.92 12.25 -42.66
C ASP A 286 -4.67 12.98 -42.16
N GLU A 287 -4.73 14.32 -42.01
CA GLU A 287 -3.66 15.15 -41.45
C GLU A 287 -3.32 14.71 -39.99
N ILE A 288 -4.34 14.55 -39.16
CA ILE A 288 -4.16 14.10 -37.77
C ILE A 288 -3.55 12.70 -37.71
N LYS A 289 -4.02 11.76 -38.55
CA LYS A 289 -3.45 10.42 -38.63
C LYS A 289 -1.98 10.44 -38.97
N GLU A 290 -1.60 11.16 -40.02
CA GLU A 290 -0.21 11.28 -40.47
C GLU A 290 0.70 11.83 -39.34
N LYS A 291 0.20 12.82 -38.59
CA LYS A 291 0.96 13.42 -37.49
C LYS A 291 1.08 12.48 -36.27
N ILE A 292 0.01 11.77 -35.92
CA ILE A 292 0.01 10.83 -34.79
C ILE A 292 0.88 9.60 -35.10
N GLU A 293 0.85 9.10 -36.35
CA GLU A 293 1.69 7.98 -36.78
C GLU A 293 3.20 8.28 -36.67
N LYS A 294 3.62 9.53 -36.84
CA LYS A 294 5.01 9.96 -36.61
C LYS A 294 5.48 9.76 -35.17
N TYR A 295 4.55 9.78 -34.22
CA TYR A 295 4.82 9.50 -32.80
C TYR A 295 4.59 8.01 -32.44
N GLY A 296 4.30 7.15 -33.42
CA GLY A 296 4.01 5.73 -33.19
C GLY A 296 2.66 5.47 -32.54
N LEU A 297 1.73 6.43 -32.64
CA LEU A 297 0.39 6.36 -32.06
C LEU A 297 -0.66 6.17 -33.16
N ALA A 298 -1.85 5.68 -32.78
CA ALA A 298 -2.97 5.48 -33.71
C ALA A 298 -4.29 5.92 -33.07
N LEU A 299 -5.29 6.25 -33.90
CA LEU A 299 -6.66 6.52 -33.43
C LEU A 299 -7.35 5.21 -33.02
N GLY A 300 -8.14 5.26 -31.93
CA GLY A 300 -8.86 4.10 -31.41
C GLY A 300 -7.98 3.11 -30.67
N MET A 301 -6.83 3.53 -30.11
CA MET A 301 -5.97 2.68 -29.31
C MET A 301 -6.69 2.20 -28.05
N ASN A 302 -6.57 0.91 -27.73
CA ASN A 302 -7.00 0.36 -26.47
C ASN A 302 -5.91 0.61 -25.43
N LEU A 303 -6.11 1.62 -24.60
CA LEU A 303 -5.23 1.95 -23.49
C LEU A 303 -5.66 1.14 -22.25
N SER A 304 -4.71 0.80 -21.36
CA SER A 304 -5.03 0.16 -20.10
C SER A 304 -5.94 1.08 -19.26
N ASN A 305 -6.85 0.49 -18.47
CA ASN A 305 -7.75 1.26 -17.59
C ASN A 305 -6.98 2.24 -16.69
N ARG A 306 -5.76 1.87 -16.34
CA ARG A 306 -4.84 2.65 -15.53
C ARG A 306 -4.32 3.89 -16.26
N LEU A 307 -3.90 3.73 -17.52
CA LEU A 307 -3.47 4.82 -18.39
C LEU A 307 -4.63 5.78 -18.70
N MET A 308 -5.83 5.25 -18.93
CA MET A 308 -7.02 6.07 -19.14
C MET A 308 -7.35 6.92 -17.93
N ALA A 309 -7.37 6.34 -16.72
CA ALA A 309 -7.62 7.09 -15.49
C ALA A 309 -6.56 8.18 -15.23
N ALA A 310 -5.30 7.93 -15.57
CA ALA A 310 -4.23 8.91 -15.43
C ALA A 310 -4.36 10.06 -16.44
N LEU A 311 -4.78 9.78 -17.67
CA LEU A 311 -5.03 10.78 -18.72
C LEU A 311 -6.27 11.64 -18.40
N ASP A 312 -7.33 11.04 -17.89
CA ASP A 312 -8.54 11.76 -17.46
C ASP A 312 -8.23 12.74 -16.32
N ALA A 313 -7.38 12.33 -15.37
CA ALA A 313 -6.92 13.19 -14.28
C ALA A 313 -6.07 14.38 -14.78
N GLU A 314 -5.16 14.14 -15.74
CA GLU A 314 -4.34 15.20 -16.33
C GLU A 314 -5.15 16.17 -17.18
N SER A 315 -6.11 15.65 -17.95
CA SER A 315 -7.08 16.45 -18.71
C SER A 315 -7.94 17.35 -17.81
N ALA A 316 -8.41 16.82 -16.68
CA ALA A 316 -9.18 17.59 -15.71
C ALA A 316 -8.33 18.71 -15.08
N ARG A 317 -7.04 18.46 -14.84
CA ARG A 317 -6.10 19.46 -14.32
C ARG A 317 -5.89 20.60 -15.30
N ILE A 318 -5.61 20.30 -16.57
CA ILE A 318 -5.40 21.32 -17.62
C ILE A 318 -6.66 22.16 -17.82
N ARG A 319 -7.84 21.55 -17.74
CA ARG A 319 -9.11 22.29 -17.85
C ARG A 319 -9.31 23.28 -16.70
N ALA A 320 -8.97 22.88 -15.48
CA ALA A 320 -9.07 23.73 -14.30
C ALA A 320 -8.09 24.92 -14.38
N GLU A 321 -6.84 24.67 -14.84
CA GLU A 321 -5.84 25.73 -15.03
C GLU A 321 -6.30 26.79 -16.05
N VAL A 322 -6.90 26.37 -17.16
CA VAL A 322 -7.42 27.28 -18.20
C VAL A 322 -8.64 28.07 -17.73
N GLU A 323 -9.50 27.50 -16.87
CA GLU A 323 -10.62 28.23 -16.28
C GLU A 323 -10.14 29.30 -15.29
N GLU A 324 -9.13 29.02 -14.49
CA GLU A 324 -8.53 30.00 -13.57
C GLU A 324 -7.84 31.16 -14.31
N GLU A 325 -7.17 30.89 -15.43
CA GLU A 325 -6.56 31.95 -16.26
C GLU A 325 -7.62 32.87 -16.87
N LYS A 326 -8.71 32.32 -17.36
CA LYS A 326 -9.83 33.09 -17.90
C LYS A 326 -10.51 33.95 -16.84
N GLU A 327 -10.63 33.46 -15.60
CA GLU A 327 -11.19 34.27 -14.50
C GLU A 327 -10.24 35.41 -14.06
N LYS A 328 -8.92 35.22 -14.24
CA LYS A 328 -7.91 36.27 -13.94
C LYS A 328 -7.86 37.35 -15.03
N GLU A 329 -8.11 37.00 -16.27
CA GLU A 329 -8.17 37.97 -17.40
C GLU A 329 -9.48 38.79 -17.42
N THR A 330 -10.51 38.30 -16.73
CA THR A 330 -11.82 38.97 -16.70
C THR A 330 -12.01 39.88 -15.47
N LYS A 331 -11.03 39.90 -14.55
CA LYS A 331 -10.95 40.79 -13.38
C LYS A 331 -9.93 41.89 -13.58
#